data_7ebb4becf3ff31579abb85c20703b5e6
#
_entry.id   7ebb4becf3ff31579abb85c20703b5e6
#
_cell.length_a   1.000
_cell.length_b   1.000
_cell.length_c   1.000
_cell.angle_alpha   90.00
_cell.angle_beta   90.00
_cell.angle_gamma   90.00
#
_symmetry.space_group_name_H-M   'P 1'
#
loop_
_entity.id
_entity.type
_entity.pdbx_description
1 polymer ?
#
loop_
_entity_poly.entity_id
_entity_poly.type
_entity_poly.pdbx_seq_one_letter_code
_entity_poly.pdbx_strand_id
1 'polypeptide(L)'
;MNYLAHARRHLLTPGKITGPGAEAGPYFLAGVALPDWLSIIDRKVRTRSESAAKLLSDSDPRVVAVARGIIQHHFDDRWFHQTEEFLVLSSRFAVELRQYLDIEQGAQPGFVGHILVELLLDATLTAEQPDLLDQYYAAMDLLDPECVENVVNRVSKTPTSLVRPLIPRFIRERFLYDYAEDAKLLWRLNHVMKRVGLPQLPESLLNWLPTARERVTHARDGLMSGQHEDPPWDHWSNQSTTSP
;
A
#
# COMPACT_ATOMS: atom_id res chain seq x y z
N MET A 1 3.75 0.78 -4.50
CA MET A 1 2.37 0.31 -4.80
C MET A 1 1.45 0.79 -3.69
N ASN A 2 0.14 0.97 -3.93
CA ASN A 2 -0.78 1.45 -2.89
C ASN A 2 -1.75 0.33 -2.44
N TYR A 3 -2.68 0.63 -1.53
CA TYR A 3 -3.49 -0.32 -0.76
C TYR A 3 -4.24 -1.38 -1.59
N LEU A 4 -5.03 -0.96 -2.60
CA LEU A 4 -5.85 -1.89 -3.36
C LEU A 4 -5.01 -2.72 -4.34
N ALA A 5 -3.99 -2.13 -4.94
CA ALA A 5 -3.07 -2.84 -5.81
C ALA A 5 -2.36 -4.00 -5.09
N HIS A 6 -1.93 -3.78 -3.85
CA HIS A 6 -1.40 -4.84 -2.99
C HIS A 6 -2.44 -5.91 -2.62
N ALA A 7 -3.67 -5.46 -2.25
CA ALA A 7 -4.70 -6.34 -1.71
C ALA A 7 -5.42 -7.16 -2.79
N ARG A 8 -5.54 -6.66 -4.03
CA ARG A 8 -6.42 -7.16 -5.09
C ARG A 8 -6.33 -8.66 -5.31
N ARG A 9 -5.13 -9.18 -5.48
CA ARG A 9 -4.92 -10.62 -5.73
C ARG A 9 -5.48 -11.49 -4.60
N HIS A 10 -5.35 -11.05 -3.38
CA HIS A 10 -5.76 -11.77 -2.19
C HIS A 10 -7.27 -11.68 -1.93
N LEU A 11 -7.91 -10.62 -2.41
CA LEU A 11 -9.36 -10.46 -2.41
C LEU A 11 -10.02 -11.32 -3.50
N LEU A 12 -9.43 -11.39 -4.70
CA LEU A 12 -9.98 -12.15 -5.83
C LEU A 12 -9.83 -13.68 -5.69
N THR A 13 -8.89 -14.13 -4.89
CA THR A 13 -8.65 -15.56 -4.67
C THR A 13 -8.72 -15.91 -3.18
N PRO A 14 -9.91 -15.78 -2.53
CA PRO A 14 -10.04 -16.02 -1.10
C PRO A 14 -9.65 -17.46 -0.70
N GLY A 15 -9.68 -18.40 -1.64
CA GLY A 15 -9.23 -19.78 -1.42
C GLY A 15 -7.72 -19.99 -1.36
N LYS A 16 -6.88 -19.03 -1.80
CA LYS A 16 -5.42 -19.10 -1.63
C LYS A 16 -4.94 -18.63 -0.25
N ILE A 17 -5.80 -17.95 0.51
CA ILE A 17 -5.61 -17.72 1.95
C ILE A 17 -6.19 -18.91 2.73
N THR A 18 -6.49 -20.04 2.07
CA THR A 18 -7.00 -21.26 2.69
C THR A 18 -5.86 -22.08 3.26
N GLY A 19 -6.09 -22.61 4.40
CA GLY A 19 -5.18 -23.41 5.20
C GLY A 19 -5.51 -23.14 6.67
N PRO A 20 -4.80 -23.74 7.61
CA PRO A 20 -4.91 -23.35 9.01
C PRO A 20 -4.60 -21.84 9.10
N GLY A 21 -5.65 -21.02 9.33
CA GLY A 21 -5.55 -19.55 9.33
C GLY A 21 -6.33 -18.81 8.24
N ALA A 22 -7.22 -19.46 7.48
CA ALA A 22 -8.10 -18.77 6.52
C ALA A 22 -8.93 -17.65 7.19
N GLU A 23 -9.30 -17.86 8.44
CA GLU A 23 -9.93 -16.86 9.32
C GLU A 23 -9.00 -15.65 9.60
N ALA A 24 -7.71 -15.78 9.34
CA ALA A 24 -6.71 -14.73 9.49
C ALA A 24 -6.51 -13.88 8.22
N GLY A 25 -7.30 -14.10 7.15
CA GLY A 25 -7.22 -13.32 5.91
C GLY A 25 -7.26 -11.80 6.12
N PRO A 26 -8.15 -11.24 6.96
CA PRO A 26 -8.15 -9.82 7.30
C PRO A 26 -6.82 -9.34 7.90
N TYR A 27 -6.19 -10.15 8.75
CA TYR A 27 -4.89 -9.81 9.36
C TYR A 27 -3.74 -9.82 8.35
N PHE A 28 -3.81 -10.70 7.35
CA PHE A 28 -2.87 -10.64 6.23
C PHE A 28 -2.99 -9.32 5.46
N LEU A 29 -4.20 -8.90 5.12
CA LEU A 29 -4.46 -7.63 4.45
C LEU A 29 -4.03 -6.43 5.30
N ALA A 30 -4.23 -6.48 6.62
CA ALA A 30 -3.69 -5.48 7.54
C ALA A 30 -2.16 -5.43 7.48
N GLY A 31 -1.50 -6.60 7.48
CA GLY A 31 -0.04 -6.70 7.33
C GLY A 31 0.46 -6.08 6.03
N VAL A 32 -0.26 -6.30 4.93
CA VAL A 32 0.01 -5.67 3.63
C VAL A 32 -0.13 -4.13 3.69
N ALA A 33 -1.10 -3.60 4.44
CA ALA A 33 -1.32 -2.15 4.55
C ALA A 33 -0.37 -1.46 5.55
N LEU A 34 0.21 -2.21 6.49
CA LEU A 34 0.97 -1.64 7.63
C LEU A 34 2.14 -0.73 7.24
N PRO A 35 3.01 -1.04 6.27
CA PRO A 35 4.11 -0.14 5.92
C PRO A 35 3.62 1.23 5.46
N ASP A 36 2.52 1.27 4.69
CA ASP A 36 1.89 2.51 4.26
C ASP A 36 1.23 3.26 5.42
N TRP A 37 0.47 2.56 6.26
CA TRP A 37 -0.12 3.16 7.46
C TRP A 37 0.94 3.81 8.33
N LEU A 38 2.04 3.12 8.61
CA LEU A 38 3.14 3.65 9.42
C LEU A 38 3.82 4.85 8.77
N SER A 39 3.93 4.87 7.45
CA SER A 39 4.44 6.04 6.72
C SER A 39 3.59 7.29 6.93
N ILE A 40 2.28 7.09 7.24
CA ILE A 40 1.31 8.14 7.48
C ILE A 40 1.32 8.63 8.94
N ILE A 41 1.33 7.70 9.90
CA ILE A 41 1.08 8.02 11.31
C ILE A 41 2.34 8.14 12.15
N ASP A 42 3.39 7.36 11.84
CA ASP A 42 4.63 7.36 12.60
C ASP A 42 5.83 6.99 11.75
N ARG A 43 6.42 7.96 11.09
CA ARG A 43 7.54 7.76 10.15
C ARG A 43 8.83 7.23 10.80
N LYS A 44 8.90 7.17 12.12
CA LYS A 44 10.03 6.59 12.87
C LYS A 44 9.89 5.08 13.04
N VAL A 45 8.65 4.58 13.01
CA VAL A 45 8.34 3.15 13.11
C VAL A 45 8.43 2.52 11.72
N ARG A 46 9.14 1.40 11.63
CA ARG A 46 9.33 0.66 10.38
C ARG A 46 9.15 -0.82 10.62
N THR A 47 8.37 -1.45 9.78
CA THR A 47 8.28 -2.92 9.68
C THR A 47 9.17 -3.39 8.53
N ARG A 48 9.98 -4.42 8.76
CA ARG A 48 10.90 -5.00 7.78
C ARG A 48 10.61 -6.48 7.61
N SER A 49 10.84 -7.02 6.41
CA SER A 49 10.64 -8.44 6.12
C SER A 49 11.41 -9.36 7.07
N GLU A 50 12.68 -9.03 7.37
CA GLU A 50 13.54 -9.84 8.25
C GLU A 50 13.02 -9.89 9.70
N SER A 51 12.42 -8.78 10.16
CA SER A 51 11.82 -8.74 11.50
C SER A 51 10.49 -9.48 11.53
N ALA A 52 9.67 -9.34 10.49
CA ALA A 52 8.39 -10.02 10.35
C ALA A 52 8.59 -11.55 10.21
N ALA A 53 9.62 -11.99 9.49
CA ALA A 53 9.93 -13.41 9.30
C ALA A 53 10.13 -14.17 10.64
N LYS A 54 10.58 -13.49 11.69
CA LYS A 54 10.73 -14.09 13.03
C LYS A 54 9.39 -14.50 13.67
N LEU A 55 8.27 -13.99 13.15
CA LEU A 55 6.94 -14.29 13.65
C LEU A 55 6.20 -15.34 12.80
N LEU A 56 6.83 -15.91 11.76
CA LEU A 56 6.19 -16.91 10.90
C LEU A 56 5.89 -18.24 11.61
N SER A 57 6.56 -18.50 12.73
CA SER A 57 6.35 -19.67 13.59
C SER A 57 5.58 -19.35 14.88
N ASP A 58 4.93 -18.19 14.96
CA ASP A 58 4.12 -17.83 16.13
C ASP A 58 2.90 -18.76 16.27
N SER A 59 2.47 -19.02 17.48
CA SER A 59 1.30 -19.89 17.77
C SER A 59 -0.04 -19.23 17.43
N ASP A 60 -0.10 -17.87 17.39
CA ASP A 60 -1.30 -17.14 16.99
C ASP A 60 -1.33 -16.97 15.46
N PRO A 61 -2.29 -17.59 14.76
CA PRO A 61 -2.38 -17.47 13.30
C PRO A 61 -2.61 -16.04 12.81
N ARG A 62 -3.17 -15.15 13.63
CA ARG A 62 -3.35 -13.74 13.30
C ARG A 62 -1.98 -13.02 13.23
N VAL A 63 -1.09 -13.32 14.17
CA VAL A 63 0.28 -12.80 14.20
C VAL A 63 1.06 -13.25 12.96
N VAL A 64 0.96 -14.54 12.61
CA VAL A 64 1.57 -15.11 11.39
C VAL A 64 1.03 -14.42 10.14
N ALA A 65 -0.29 -14.20 10.07
CA ALA A 65 -0.92 -13.56 8.92
C ALA A 65 -0.43 -12.11 8.74
N VAL A 66 -0.38 -11.31 9.82
CA VAL A 66 0.18 -9.95 9.76
C VAL A 66 1.64 -9.97 9.29
N ALA A 67 2.46 -10.90 9.82
CA ALA A 67 3.86 -11.02 9.44
C ALA A 67 4.02 -11.35 7.95
N ARG A 68 3.24 -12.30 7.42
CA ARG A 68 3.19 -12.63 5.99
C ARG A 68 2.78 -11.42 5.14
N GLY A 69 1.78 -10.67 5.57
CA GLY A 69 1.35 -9.46 4.88
C GLY A 69 2.44 -8.40 4.79
N ILE A 70 3.21 -8.18 5.87
CA ILE A 70 4.35 -7.26 5.86
C ILE A 70 5.41 -7.71 4.85
N ILE A 71 5.72 -9.01 4.80
CA ILE A 71 6.69 -9.57 3.85
C ILE A 71 6.17 -9.40 2.42
N GLN A 72 4.88 -9.67 2.19
CA GLN A 72 4.23 -9.50 0.89
C GLN A 72 4.32 -8.07 0.40
N HIS A 73 3.98 -7.08 1.23
CA HIS A 73 4.08 -5.66 0.87
C HIS A 73 5.47 -5.30 0.33
N HIS A 74 6.54 -5.63 1.07
CA HIS A 74 7.89 -5.31 0.64
C HIS A 74 8.33 -6.08 -0.61
N PHE A 75 7.80 -7.28 -0.82
CA PHE A 75 8.02 -8.05 -2.03
C PHE A 75 7.33 -7.38 -3.22
N ASP A 76 6.06 -6.98 -3.05
CA ASP A 76 5.27 -6.33 -4.10
C ASP A 76 5.88 -4.99 -4.50
N ASP A 77 6.27 -4.15 -3.55
CA ASP A 77 6.93 -2.88 -3.83
C ASP A 77 8.21 -3.06 -4.64
N ARG A 78 8.97 -4.11 -4.34
CA ARG A 78 10.24 -4.35 -5.03
C ARG A 78 10.05 -4.62 -6.51
N TRP A 79 9.12 -5.50 -6.89
CA TRP A 79 8.90 -5.78 -8.30
C TRP A 79 8.13 -4.67 -8.98
N PHE A 80 7.14 -4.05 -8.31
CA PHE A 80 6.31 -3.00 -8.88
C PHE A 80 7.15 -1.80 -9.35
N HIS A 81 8.04 -1.32 -8.49
CA HIS A 81 8.91 -0.20 -8.82
C HIS A 81 9.97 -0.52 -9.88
N GLN A 82 10.10 -1.78 -10.28
CA GLN A 82 10.99 -2.24 -11.35
C GLN A 82 10.26 -2.51 -12.67
N THR A 83 8.93 -2.43 -12.71
CA THR A 83 8.20 -2.57 -13.98
C THR A 83 8.57 -1.42 -14.92
N GLU A 84 8.65 -1.71 -16.22
CA GLU A 84 8.94 -0.70 -17.23
C GLU A 84 7.91 0.42 -17.21
N GLU A 85 6.63 0.05 -17.09
CA GLU A 85 5.51 1.00 -17.06
C GLU A 85 5.57 1.95 -15.88
N PHE A 86 5.96 1.47 -14.69
CA PHE A 86 6.14 2.34 -13.54
C PHE A 86 7.27 3.34 -13.76
N LEU A 87 8.42 2.88 -14.26
CA LEU A 87 9.58 3.72 -14.52
C LEU A 87 9.29 4.77 -15.58
N VAL A 88 8.62 4.36 -16.67
CA VAL A 88 8.23 5.25 -17.77
C VAL A 88 7.21 6.29 -17.31
N LEU A 89 6.13 5.86 -16.65
CA LEU A 89 5.06 6.75 -16.21
C LEU A 89 5.55 7.73 -15.13
N SER A 90 6.25 7.25 -14.11
CA SER A 90 6.75 8.12 -13.04
C SER A 90 7.72 9.18 -13.57
N SER A 91 8.61 8.80 -14.50
CA SER A 91 9.53 9.73 -15.16
C SER A 91 8.80 10.75 -16.05
N ARG A 92 7.83 10.29 -16.83
CA ARG A 92 7.01 11.15 -17.68
C ARG A 92 6.20 12.15 -16.86
N PHE A 93 5.55 11.68 -15.78
CA PHE A 93 4.81 12.57 -14.88
C PHE A 93 5.73 13.58 -14.22
N ALA A 94 6.93 13.17 -13.79
CA ALA A 94 7.91 14.09 -13.25
C ALA A 94 8.29 15.21 -14.21
N VAL A 95 8.42 14.91 -15.52
CA VAL A 95 8.71 15.93 -16.55
C VAL A 95 7.53 16.86 -16.77
N GLU A 96 6.33 16.31 -16.93
CA GLU A 96 5.12 17.10 -17.22
C GLU A 96 4.71 17.98 -16.02
N LEU A 97 4.85 17.47 -14.79
CA LEU A 97 4.54 18.19 -13.56
C LEU A 97 5.40 19.46 -13.36
N ARG A 98 6.57 19.55 -13.98
CA ARG A 98 7.41 20.77 -13.94
C ARG A 98 6.72 22.01 -14.51
N GLN A 99 5.70 21.84 -15.35
CA GLN A 99 4.92 22.96 -15.90
C GLN A 99 3.91 23.53 -14.90
N TYR A 100 3.58 22.76 -13.85
CA TYR A 100 2.58 23.09 -12.85
C TYR A 100 3.20 23.41 -11.48
N LEU A 101 4.37 22.83 -11.19
CA LEU A 101 4.97 22.87 -9.87
C LEU A 101 6.14 23.83 -9.81
N ASP A 102 6.17 24.65 -8.78
CA ASP A 102 7.24 25.59 -8.52
C ASP A 102 8.43 24.89 -7.84
N ILE A 103 9.45 24.58 -8.64
CA ILE A 103 10.67 23.92 -8.18
C ILE A 103 11.50 24.83 -7.28
N GLU A 104 11.48 26.16 -7.52
CA GLU A 104 12.23 27.13 -6.72
C GLU A 104 11.67 27.21 -5.29
N GLN A 105 10.38 26.94 -5.13
CA GLN A 105 9.74 26.81 -3.80
C GLN A 105 9.87 25.42 -3.18
N GLY A 106 10.68 24.53 -3.76
CA GLY A 106 10.99 23.22 -3.20
C GLY A 106 10.04 22.10 -3.61
N ALA A 107 9.20 22.31 -4.63
CA ALA A 107 8.37 21.22 -5.16
C ALA A 107 9.23 20.09 -5.74
N GLN A 108 8.77 18.87 -5.58
CA GLN A 108 9.46 17.65 -6.01
C GLN A 108 8.63 16.87 -7.05
N PRO A 109 8.69 17.23 -8.35
CA PRO A 109 7.88 16.59 -9.38
C PRO A 109 8.06 15.08 -9.47
N GLY A 110 9.28 14.57 -9.22
CA GLY A 110 9.55 13.13 -9.20
C GLY A 110 8.81 12.39 -8.09
N PHE A 111 8.76 12.98 -6.90
CA PHE A 111 8.01 12.42 -5.77
C PHE A 111 6.49 12.43 -6.05
N VAL A 112 5.98 13.54 -6.59
CA VAL A 112 4.55 13.66 -6.93
C VAL A 112 4.18 12.69 -8.04
N GLY A 113 5.01 12.56 -9.10
CA GLY A 113 4.78 11.63 -10.20
C GLY A 113 4.76 10.18 -9.75
N HIS A 114 5.70 9.79 -8.88
CA HIS A 114 5.76 8.46 -8.28
C HIS A 114 4.45 8.11 -7.53
N ILE A 115 4.03 8.94 -6.58
CA ILE A 115 2.81 8.71 -5.80
C ILE A 115 1.57 8.71 -6.70
N LEU A 116 1.51 9.60 -7.70
CA LEU A 116 0.37 9.67 -8.61
C LEU A 116 0.15 8.36 -9.39
N VAL A 117 1.22 7.72 -9.87
CA VAL A 117 1.07 6.40 -10.53
C VAL A 117 0.40 5.40 -9.60
N GLU A 118 0.79 5.35 -8.34
CA GLU A 118 0.24 4.41 -7.34
C GLU A 118 -1.23 4.70 -7.02
N LEU A 119 -1.58 5.97 -6.75
CA LEU A 119 -2.96 6.34 -6.41
C LEU A 119 -3.90 6.19 -7.60
N LEU A 120 -3.44 6.53 -8.81
CA LEU A 120 -4.23 6.37 -10.03
C LEU A 120 -4.41 4.90 -10.42
N LEU A 121 -3.43 4.04 -10.10
CA LEU A 121 -3.58 2.59 -10.26
C LEU A 121 -4.69 2.06 -9.34
N ASP A 122 -4.70 2.42 -8.06
CA ASP A 122 -5.78 2.03 -7.15
C ASP A 122 -7.14 2.53 -7.64
N ALA A 123 -7.22 3.76 -8.17
CA ALA A 123 -8.43 4.30 -8.75
C ALA A 123 -8.89 3.49 -9.99
N THR A 124 -7.95 3.09 -10.85
CA THR A 124 -8.22 2.26 -12.03
C THR A 124 -8.77 0.89 -11.61
N LEU A 125 -8.14 0.23 -10.65
CA LEU A 125 -8.58 -1.07 -10.15
C LEU A 125 -9.97 -0.99 -9.47
N THR A 126 -10.25 0.11 -8.77
CA THR A 126 -11.57 0.37 -8.19
C THR A 126 -12.64 0.55 -9.27
N ALA A 127 -12.32 1.27 -10.36
CA ALA A 127 -13.26 1.47 -11.46
C ALA A 127 -13.54 0.16 -12.22
N GLU A 128 -12.53 -0.71 -12.38
CA GLU A 128 -12.70 -2.02 -13.02
C GLU A 128 -13.54 -2.99 -12.19
N GLN A 129 -13.39 -2.95 -10.88
CA GLN A 129 -14.04 -3.88 -9.94
C GLN A 129 -14.48 -3.14 -8.66
N PRO A 130 -15.59 -2.39 -8.69
CA PRO A 130 -16.05 -1.57 -7.56
C PRO A 130 -16.23 -2.35 -6.26
N ASP A 131 -16.69 -3.60 -6.33
CA ASP A 131 -16.95 -4.45 -5.17
C ASP A 131 -15.67 -4.82 -4.39
N LEU A 132 -14.49 -4.77 -5.03
CA LEU A 132 -13.23 -5.10 -4.35
C LEU A 132 -12.92 -4.13 -3.21
N LEU A 133 -13.22 -2.86 -3.39
CA LEU A 133 -12.95 -1.87 -2.35
C LEU A 133 -13.90 -2.04 -1.17
N ASP A 134 -15.16 -2.42 -1.42
CA ASP A 134 -16.11 -2.78 -0.35
C ASP A 134 -15.65 -4.03 0.41
N GLN A 135 -15.19 -5.06 -0.31
CA GLN A 135 -14.63 -6.29 0.30
C GLN A 135 -13.39 -5.97 1.13
N TYR A 136 -12.51 -5.08 0.63
CA TYR A 136 -11.33 -4.65 1.36
C TYR A 136 -11.68 -4.00 2.69
N TYR A 137 -12.60 -3.02 2.69
CA TYR A 137 -13.02 -2.36 3.92
C TYR A 137 -13.80 -3.30 4.86
N ALA A 138 -14.62 -4.21 4.32
CA ALA A 138 -15.30 -5.22 5.11
C ALA A 138 -14.31 -6.16 5.82
N ALA A 139 -13.22 -6.54 5.14
CA ALA A 139 -12.15 -7.32 5.77
C ALA A 139 -11.43 -6.53 6.88
N MET A 140 -11.18 -5.22 6.68
CA MET A 140 -10.56 -4.38 7.70
C MET A 140 -11.44 -4.22 8.96
N ASP A 141 -12.76 -4.27 8.82
CA ASP A 141 -13.72 -4.16 9.94
C ASP A 141 -13.69 -5.38 10.86
N LEU A 142 -13.14 -6.51 10.40
CA LEU A 142 -12.98 -7.74 11.19
C LEU A 142 -11.71 -7.76 12.06
N LEU A 143 -10.87 -6.72 11.97
CA LEU A 143 -9.60 -6.67 12.70
C LEU A 143 -9.80 -6.37 14.19
N ASP A 144 -8.99 -7.02 15.01
CA ASP A 144 -8.68 -6.55 16.35
C ASP A 144 -7.48 -5.57 16.23
N PRO A 145 -7.70 -4.26 16.38
CA PRO A 145 -6.64 -3.26 16.23
C PRO A 145 -5.50 -3.41 17.25
N GLU A 146 -5.80 -3.94 18.44
CA GLU A 146 -4.79 -4.18 19.47
C GLU A 146 -3.85 -5.32 19.06
N CYS A 147 -4.37 -6.39 18.48
CA CYS A 147 -3.56 -7.48 17.94
C CYS A 147 -2.59 -6.97 16.86
N VAL A 148 -3.08 -6.16 15.93
CA VAL A 148 -2.24 -5.59 14.86
C VAL A 148 -1.14 -4.67 15.42
N GLU A 149 -1.47 -3.78 16.36
CA GLU A 149 -0.49 -2.90 17.02
C GLU A 149 0.57 -3.69 17.78
N ASN A 150 0.17 -4.76 18.48
CA ASN A 150 1.11 -5.63 19.18
C ASN A 150 2.11 -6.30 18.22
N VAL A 151 1.67 -6.72 17.03
CA VAL A 151 2.59 -7.26 16.01
C VAL A 151 3.57 -6.20 15.55
N VAL A 152 3.11 -4.99 15.25
CA VAL A 152 3.98 -3.86 14.88
C VAL A 152 5.05 -3.64 15.94
N ASN A 153 4.67 -3.62 17.22
CA ASN A 153 5.60 -3.37 18.33
C ASN A 153 6.60 -4.51 18.55
N ARG A 154 6.29 -5.72 18.09
CA ARG A 154 7.23 -6.87 18.12
C ARG A 154 8.24 -6.86 16.97
N VAL A 155 7.89 -6.29 15.81
CA VAL A 155 8.77 -6.28 14.62
C VAL A 155 9.53 -4.98 14.43
N SER A 156 9.10 -3.91 15.09
CA SER A 156 9.71 -2.58 14.98
C SER A 156 10.71 -2.33 16.09
N LYS A 157 11.75 -1.52 15.80
CA LYS A 157 12.73 -1.10 16.81
C LYS A 157 12.15 -0.08 17.80
N THR A 158 11.19 0.71 17.34
CA THR A 158 10.54 1.76 18.14
C THR A 158 9.06 1.40 18.26
N PRO A 159 8.51 1.32 19.48
CA PRO A 159 7.10 1.01 19.68
C PRO A 159 6.23 2.23 19.28
N THR A 160 4.95 1.94 18.95
CA THR A 160 3.94 2.94 18.66
C THR A 160 2.62 2.58 19.33
N SER A 161 1.78 3.57 19.62
CA SER A 161 0.39 3.42 20.06
C SER A 161 -0.61 4.03 19.05
N LEU A 162 -0.16 4.29 17.82
CA LEU A 162 -0.92 5.00 16.81
C LEU A 162 -1.64 4.08 15.81
N VAL A 163 -1.31 2.79 15.77
CA VAL A 163 -1.96 1.82 14.87
C VAL A 163 -3.37 1.50 15.33
N ARG A 164 -3.55 1.27 16.63
CA ARG A 164 -4.86 0.96 17.21
C ARG A 164 -5.92 2.04 16.94
N PRO A 165 -5.69 3.35 17.14
CA PRO A 165 -6.65 4.38 16.78
C PRO A 165 -6.76 4.62 15.26
N LEU A 166 -5.73 4.27 14.46
CA LEU A 166 -5.76 4.43 13.01
C LEU A 166 -6.80 3.53 12.35
N ILE A 167 -6.84 2.23 12.71
CA ILE A 167 -7.65 1.23 12.00
C ILE A 167 -9.14 1.62 11.97
N PRO A 168 -9.81 1.94 13.11
CA PRO A 168 -11.20 2.38 13.08
C PRO A 168 -11.41 3.67 12.29
N ARG A 169 -10.43 4.56 12.30
CA ARG A 169 -10.48 5.80 11.51
C ARG A 169 -10.39 5.51 10.02
N PHE A 170 -9.47 4.65 9.61
CA PHE A 170 -9.29 4.21 8.22
C PHE A 170 -10.58 3.59 7.65
N ILE A 171 -11.22 2.72 8.43
CA ILE A 171 -12.48 2.07 8.06
C ILE A 171 -13.61 3.11 7.92
N ARG A 172 -13.73 4.04 8.87
CA ARG A 172 -14.78 5.06 8.86
C ARG A 172 -14.62 6.07 7.73
N GLU A 173 -13.39 6.52 7.46
CA GLU A 173 -13.13 7.56 6.45
C GLU A 173 -13.22 7.03 5.03
N ARG A 174 -13.02 5.74 4.78
CA ARG A 174 -13.10 5.08 3.47
C ARG A 174 -12.44 5.88 2.34
N PHE A 175 -11.31 6.50 2.63
CA PHE A 175 -10.71 7.55 1.80
C PHE A 175 -10.20 7.06 0.43
N LEU A 176 -10.04 5.75 0.22
CA LEU A 176 -9.61 5.20 -1.06
C LEU A 176 -10.65 5.47 -2.17
N TYR A 177 -11.92 5.66 -1.82
CA TYR A 177 -12.96 6.09 -2.78
C TYR A 177 -12.70 7.48 -3.35
N ASP A 178 -12.01 8.35 -2.61
CA ASP A 178 -11.71 9.71 -3.07
C ASP A 178 -10.79 9.74 -4.28
N TYR A 179 -10.04 8.67 -4.54
CA TYR A 179 -9.14 8.58 -5.68
C TYR A 179 -9.86 8.52 -7.03
N ALA A 180 -11.16 8.20 -7.04
CA ALA A 180 -11.99 8.19 -8.24
C ALA A 180 -12.29 9.60 -8.77
N GLU A 181 -12.24 10.64 -7.93
CA GLU A 181 -12.58 12.01 -8.28
C GLU A 181 -11.33 12.91 -8.23
N ASP A 182 -11.00 13.59 -9.32
CA ASP A 182 -9.75 14.35 -9.43
C ASP A 182 -9.60 15.45 -8.38
N ALA A 183 -10.69 16.14 -8.02
CA ALA A 183 -10.67 17.17 -6.97
C ALA A 183 -10.37 16.56 -5.57
N LYS A 184 -10.97 15.41 -5.27
CA LYS A 184 -10.71 14.69 -4.01
C LYS A 184 -9.32 14.09 -4.01
N LEU A 185 -8.87 13.53 -5.13
CA LEU A 185 -7.50 13.01 -5.30
C LEU A 185 -6.48 14.12 -5.04
N LEU A 186 -6.64 15.30 -5.65
CA LEU A 186 -5.76 16.45 -5.44
C LEU A 186 -5.76 16.89 -3.96
N TRP A 187 -6.92 16.89 -3.32
CA TRP A 187 -7.04 17.18 -1.89
C TRP A 187 -6.27 16.17 -1.03
N ARG A 188 -6.37 14.85 -1.34
CA ARG A 188 -5.60 13.80 -0.65
C ARG A 188 -4.10 13.95 -0.89
N LEU A 189 -3.67 14.23 -2.12
CA LEU A 189 -2.27 14.52 -2.44
C LEU A 189 -1.74 15.71 -1.63
N ASN A 190 -2.52 16.78 -1.49
CA ASN A 190 -2.13 17.93 -0.70
C ASN A 190 -1.97 17.61 0.80
N HIS A 191 -2.71 16.64 1.33
CA HIS A 191 -2.45 16.11 2.67
C HIS A 191 -1.13 15.35 2.74
N VAL A 192 -0.76 14.61 1.69
CA VAL A 192 0.56 13.97 1.61
C VAL A 192 1.65 15.02 1.55
N MET A 193 1.52 16.04 0.68
CA MET A 193 2.50 17.13 0.56
C MET A 193 2.73 17.83 1.90
N LYS A 194 1.66 18.23 2.58
CA LYS A 194 1.74 18.85 3.92
C LYS A 194 2.50 17.96 4.90
N ARG A 195 2.23 16.66 4.92
CA ARG A 195 2.85 15.71 5.86
C ARG A 195 4.35 15.53 5.61
N VAL A 196 4.78 15.58 4.34
CA VAL A 196 6.21 15.44 3.99
C VAL A 196 6.95 16.78 3.98
N GLY A 197 6.26 17.89 4.25
CA GLY A 197 6.86 19.23 4.29
C GLY A 197 7.12 19.82 2.90
N LEU A 198 6.35 19.39 1.89
CA LEU A 198 6.42 19.91 0.53
C LEU A 198 5.32 20.95 0.29
N PRO A 199 5.52 21.88 -0.69
CA PRO A 199 4.52 22.83 -1.11
C PRO A 199 3.22 22.15 -1.55
N GLN A 200 2.09 22.84 -1.40
CA GLN A 200 0.81 22.39 -1.91
C GLN A 200 0.81 22.37 -3.44
N LEU A 201 0.14 21.38 -4.00
CA LEU A 201 -0.08 21.26 -5.43
C LEU A 201 -1.18 22.24 -5.87
N PRO A 202 -1.00 22.96 -6.99
CA PRO A 202 -1.94 23.95 -7.46
C PRO A 202 -3.20 23.31 -8.07
N GLU A 203 -4.33 24.02 -8.01
CA GLU A 203 -5.60 23.57 -8.61
C GLU A 203 -5.51 23.38 -10.14
N SER A 204 -4.57 24.05 -10.80
CA SER A 204 -4.32 23.87 -12.25
C SER A 204 -3.97 22.41 -12.63
N LEU A 205 -3.51 21.58 -11.67
CA LEU A 205 -3.32 20.15 -11.89
C LEU A 205 -4.61 19.41 -12.25
N LEU A 206 -5.79 19.93 -11.86
CA LEU A 206 -7.07 19.34 -12.25
C LEU A 206 -7.25 19.25 -13.77
N ASN A 207 -6.60 20.14 -14.53
CA ASN A 207 -6.64 20.10 -15.99
C ASN A 207 -5.77 18.96 -16.58
N TRP A 208 -4.79 18.47 -15.84
CA TRP A 208 -3.86 17.44 -16.27
C TRP A 208 -4.20 16.05 -15.73
N LEU A 209 -4.81 15.96 -14.55
CA LEU A 209 -5.14 14.68 -13.90
C LEU A 209 -5.95 13.72 -14.78
N PRO A 210 -6.95 14.14 -15.60
CA PRO A 210 -7.66 13.23 -16.50
C PRO A 210 -6.70 12.52 -17.47
N THR A 211 -5.73 13.24 -18.04
CA THR A 211 -4.72 12.65 -18.93
C THR A 211 -3.79 11.68 -18.20
N ALA A 212 -3.39 12.00 -16.98
CA ALA A 212 -2.58 11.10 -16.15
C ALA A 212 -3.34 9.81 -15.82
N ARG A 213 -4.62 9.92 -15.48
CA ARG A 213 -5.52 8.79 -15.20
C ARG A 213 -5.66 7.86 -16.41
N GLU A 214 -5.92 8.42 -17.58
CA GLU A 214 -6.04 7.66 -18.83
C GLU A 214 -4.76 6.85 -19.10
N ARG A 215 -3.59 7.45 -18.91
CA ARG A 215 -2.29 6.77 -19.12
C ARG A 215 -2.06 5.64 -18.15
N VAL A 216 -2.39 5.82 -16.86
CA VAL A 216 -2.26 4.74 -15.87
C VAL A 216 -3.23 3.60 -16.19
N THR A 217 -4.47 3.93 -16.61
CA THR A 217 -5.45 2.93 -17.05
C THR A 217 -4.92 2.10 -18.23
N HIS A 218 -4.33 2.73 -19.24
CA HIS A 218 -3.74 2.01 -20.38
C HIS A 218 -2.52 1.15 -20.00
N ALA A 219 -1.73 1.58 -19.04
CA ALA A 219 -0.54 0.88 -18.59
C ALA A 219 -0.82 -0.17 -17.48
N ARG A 220 -2.07 -0.32 -17.06
CA ARG A 220 -2.46 -1.11 -15.89
C ARG A 220 -1.93 -2.54 -15.91
N ASP A 221 -2.03 -3.24 -17.05
CA ASP A 221 -1.57 -4.63 -17.16
C ASP A 221 -0.05 -4.74 -17.00
N GLY A 222 0.71 -3.83 -17.58
CA GLY A 222 2.16 -3.76 -17.41
C GLY A 222 2.56 -3.39 -15.99
N LEU A 223 1.87 -2.43 -15.34
CA LEU A 223 2.08 -2.09 -13.95
C LEU A 223 1.84 -3.28 -13.00
N MET A 224 0.94 -4.21 -13.37
CA MET A 224 0.60 -5.38 -12.56
C MET A 224 1.31 -6.67 -13.04
N SER A 225 2.20 -6.59 -14.02
CA SER A 225 2.82 -7.75 -14.69
C SER A 225 3.77 -8.58 -13.80
N GLY A 226 4.30 -7.97 -12.74
CA GLY A 226 5.23 -8.64 -11.81
C GLY A 226 4.53 -9.37 -10.65
N GLN A 227 3.21 -9.52 -10.65
CA GLN A 227 2.52 -10.30 -9.63
C GLN A 227 2.87 -11.80 -9.77
N HIS A 228 3.75 -12.27 -8.87
CA HIS A 228 4.16 -13.66 -8.82
C HIS A 228 3.18 -14.51 -8.01
N GLU A 229 3.03 -15.80 -8.39
CA GLU A 229 2.13 -16.72 -7.69
C GLU A 229 2.70 -17.25 -6.38
N ASP A 230 4.03 -17.40 -6.31
CA ASP A 230 4.71 -18.02 -5.18
C ASP A 230 4.78 -17.08 -3.95
N PRO A 231 4.41 -17.57 -2.77
CA PRO A 231 4.47 -16.79 -1.56
C PRO A 231 5.92 -16.41 -1.18
N PRO A 232 6.24 -15.12 -1.01
CA PRO A 232 7.60 -14.68 -0.74
C PRO A 232 8.13 -15.12 0.64
N TRP A 233 7.27 -15.56 1.56
CA TRP A 233 7.67 -16.02 2.89
C TRP A 233 8.20 -17.46 2.91
N ASP A 234 8.04 -18.26 1.87
CA ASP A 234 8.54 -19.63 1.82
C ASP A 234 10.06 -19.71 1.87
N HIS A 235 10.75 -18.69 1.37
CA HIS A 235 12.20 -18.56 1.52
C HIS A 235 12.67 -18.47 2.98
N TRP A 236 11.82 -17.95 3.87
CA TRP A 236 12.13 -17.78 5.30
C TRP A 236 11.80 -19.04 6.11
N SER A 237 10.78 -19.80 5.70
CA SER A 237 10.36 -21.04 6.36
C SER A 237 11.44 -22.14 6.26
N ASN A 238 12.20 -22.16 5.16
CA ASN A 238 13.24 -23.15 4.92
C ASN A 238 14.57 -22.87 5.64
N GLN A 239 14.80 -21.66 6.16
CA GLN A 239 16.02 -21.34 6.90
C GLN A 239 16.00 -21.80 8.37
N SER A 240 14.82 -22.10 8.92
CA SER A 240 14.65 -22.55 10.30
C SER A 240 14.95 -24.04 10.51
N THR A 241 15.13 -24.82 9.44
CA THR A 241 15.39 -26.28 9.49
C THR A 241 16.85 -26.66 9.30
N THR A 242 17.74 -25.69 9.09
CA THR A 242 19.19 -25.93 8.90
C THR A 242 20.01 -25.24 9.97
N SER A 243 19.79 -25.58 11.23
CA SER A 243 20.81 -25.39 12.29
C SER A 243 21.10 -26.74 12.92
N PRO A 244 22.36 -27.19 12.92
CA PRO A 244 22.78 -28.46 13.49
C PRO A 244 22.68 -28.48 15.01
#